data_b1aa1496c39829dd11aa8d07639965b1
#
_entry.id   b1aa1496c39829dd11aa8d07639965b1
#
_cell.length_a   1.000
_cell.length_b   1.000
_cell.length_c   1.000
_cell.angle_alpha   90.00
_cell.angle_beta   90.00
_cell.angle_gamma   90.00
#
_symmetry.space_group_name_H-M   'P 1'
#
loop_
_entity.id
_entity.type
_entity.pdbx_description
1 polymer ?
#
loop_
_entity_poly.entity_id
_entity_poly.type
_entity_poly.pdbx_seq_one_letter_code
_entity_poly.pdbx_strand_id
1 'polypeptide(L)' 'QISFGIEETTDGFLAYQLQNPSCYAYGSTEEEAYEALYTLTHEEREMYTWEEWN' A
#
# COMPACT_ATOMS: atom_id res chain seq x y z
N GLN A 1 5.53 -4.49 -13.15
CA GLN A 1 4.42 -5.22 -12.59
C GLN A 1 4.62 -5.46 -11.10
N ILE A 2 3.62 -5.17 -10.31
CA ILE A 2 3.74 -5.21 -8.86
C ILE A 2 3.03 -6.43 -8.32
N SER A 3 3.75 -7.20 -7.52
CA SER A 3 3.17 -8.32 -6.81
C SER A 3 2.98 -7.95 -5.36
N PHE A 4 1.86 -8.36 -4.79
CA PHE A 4 1.61 -8.08 -3.39
C PHE A 4 0.95 -9.28 -2.74
N GLY A 5 1.06 -9.32 -1.42
CA GLY A 5 0.45 -10.37 -0.64
C GLY A 5 -0.51 -9.79 0.36
N ILE A 6 -1.45 -10.62 0.79
CA ILE A 6 -2.42 -10.22 1.80
C ILE A 6 -2.48 -11.30 2.86
N GLU A 7 -2.38 -10.89 4.12
CA GLU A 7 -2.46 -11.80 5.24
C GLU A 7 -3.55 -11.36 6.18
N GLU A 8 -4.27 -12.33 6.71
CA GLU A 8 -5.30 -12.05 7.70
C GLU A 8 -4.64 -11.83 9.04
N THR A 9 -5.02 -10.75 9.71
CA THR A 9 -4.53 -10.46 11.05
C THR A 9 -5.68 -10.52 12.04
N THR A 10 -5.36 -10.32 13.30
CA THR A 10 -6.37 -10.36 14.34
C THR A 10 -7.42 -9.28 14.12
N ASP A 11 -7.01 -8.11 13.66
CA ASP A 11 -7.90 -6.99 13.53
C ASP A 11 -8.34 -6.71 12.11
N GLY A 12 -7.87 -7.49 11.16
CA GLY A 12 -8.24 -7.23 9.78
C GLY A 12 -7.27 -7.90 8.83
N PHE A 13 -6.76 -7.12 7.89
CA PHE A 13 -5.88 -7.66 6.86
C PHE A 13 -4.67 -6.77 6.67
N LEU A 14 -3.58 -7.41 6.27
CA LEU A 14 -2.33 -6.72 5.99
C LEU A 14 -1.95 -6.96 4.53
N ALA A 15 -1.78 -5.88 3.80
CA ALA A 15 -1.31 -5.95 2.41
C ALA A 15 0.13 -5.46 2.36
N TYR A 16 0.95 -6.13 1.58
CA TYR A 16 2.36 -5.76 1.49
C TYR A 16 2.90 -6.10 0.12
N GLN A 17 3.96 -5.44 -0.26
CA GLN A 17 4.61 -5.71 -1.52
C GLN A 17 5.59 -6.85 -1.34
N LEU A 18 5.51 -7.83 -2.23
CA LEU A 18 6.41 -8.96 -2.14
C LEU A 18 7.85 -8.56 -2.39
N GLN A 19 8.05 -7.62 -3.27
CA GLN A 19 9.39 -7.16 -3.60
C GLN A 19 9.95 -6.24 -2.53
N ASN A 20 9.08 -5.57 -1.79
CA ASN A 20 9.52 -4.63 -0.77
C ASN A 20 8.61 -4.74 0.44
N PRO A 21 8.87 -5.72 1.32
CA PRO A 21 7.99 -5.96 2.47
C PRO A 21 7.90 -4.79 3.42
N SER A 22 8.81 -3.85 3.33
CA SER A 22 8.72 -2.65 4.16
C SER A 22 7.52 -1.79 3.78
N CYS A 23 7.02 -1.98 2.59
CA CYS A 23 5.86 -1.23 2.12
C CYS A 23 4.62 -2.06 2.38
N TYR A 24 3.82 -1.65 3.37
CA TYR A 24 2.65 -2.40 3.76
C TYR A 24 1.58 -1.45 4.27
N ALA A 25 0.37 -1.99 4.37
CA ALA A 25 -0.75 -1.22 4.86
C ALA A 25 -1.78 -2.17 5.46
N TYR A 26 -2.59 -1.64 6.36
CA TYR A 26 -3.63 -2.41 7.02
C TYR A 26 -4.99 -1.95 6.55
N GLY A 27 -5.95 -2.86 6.64
CA GLY A 27 -7.33 -2.56 6.33
C GLY A 27 -8.25 -3.50 7.05
N SER A 28 -9.51 -3.12 7.17
CA SER A 28 -10.52 -3.97 7.80
C SER A 28 -10.89 -5.14 6.90
N THR A 29 -10.75 -4.98 5.61
CA THR A 29 -11.01 -6.02 4.64
C THR A 29 -9.83 -6.13 3.71
N GLU A 30 -9.82 -7.20 2.92
CA GLU A 30 -8.76 -7.37 1.93
C GLU A 30 -8.74 -6.19 0.97
N GLU A 31 -9.91 -5.78 0.56
CA GLU A 31 -10.01 -4.66 -0.38
C GLU A 31 -9.46 -3.39 0.22
N GLU A 32 -9.82 -3.14 1.47
CA GLU A 32 -9.33 -1.93 2.13
C GLU A 32 -7.82 -1.94 2.29
N ALA A 33 -7.28 -3.11 2.66
CA ALA A 33 -5.84 -3.22 2.82
C ALA A 33 -5.13 -2.97 1.49
N TYR A 34 -5.67 -3.54 0.43
CA TYR A 34 -5.08 -3.35 -0.88
C TYR A 34 -5.15 -1.89 -1.31
N GLU A 35 -6.30 -1.28 -1.10
CA GLU A 35 -6.46 0.13 -1.48
C GLU A 35 -5.53 1.03 -0.68
N ALA A 36 -5.37 0.71 0.59
CA ALA A 36 -4.46 1.50 1.42
C ALA A 36 -3.03 1.39 0.91
N LEU A 37 -2.64 0.18 0.53
CA LEU A 37 -1.30 -0.02 -0.01
C LEU A 37 -1.14 0.71 -1.33
N TYR A 38 -2.15 0.63 -2.17
CA TYR A 38 -2.14 1.31 -3.46
C TYR A 38 -2.00 2.82 -3.28
N THR A 39 -2.76 3.36 -2.36
CA THR A 39 -2.71 4.79 -2.08
C THR A 39 -1.35 5.20 -1.57
N LEU A 40 -0.77 4.37 -0.72
CA LEU A 40 0.52 4.67 -0.15
C LEU A 40 1.59 4.83 -1.23
N THR A 41 1.61 3.90 -2.16
CA THR A 41 2.60 3.97 -3.23
C THR A 41 2.33 5.15 -4.16
N HIS A 42 1.06 5.44 -4.37
CA HIS A 42 0.69 6.56 -5.25
C HIS A 42 0.94 7.89 -4.59
N GLU A 43 0.77 7.96 -3.30
CA GLU A 43 1.02 9.20 -2.59
C GLU A 43 2.49 9.60 -2.70
N GLU A 44 3.35 8.63 -2.60
CA GLU A 44 4.76 8.92 -2.76
C GLU A 44 5.04 9.55 -4.11
N ARG A 45 4.44 9.00 -5.13
CA ARG A 45 4.60 9.52 -6.47
C ARG A 45 4.06 10.92 -6.59
N GLU A 46 2.87 11.11 -6.06
CA GLU A 46 2.23 12.40 -6.15
C GLU A 46 3.02 13.47 -5.43
N MET A 47 3.55 13.13 -4.29
CA MET A 47 4.35 14.08 -3.54
C MET A 47 5.57 14.50 -4.34
N TYR A 48 6.18 13.55 -5.00
CA TYR A 48 7.34 13.83 -5.82
C TYR A 48 6.97 14.76 -6.95
N THR A 49 5.90 14.46 -7.63
CA THR A 49 5.42 15.27 -8.72
C THR A 49 5.06 16.66 -8.25
N TRP A 50 4.48 16.72 -7.08
CA TRP A 50 4.06 17.98 -6.52
C TRP A 50 5.23 18.91 -6.30
N GLU A 51 6.30 18.35 -5.82
CA GLU A 51 7.50 19.14 -5.60
C GLU A 51 8.03 19.69 -6.89
N GLU A 52 8.00 18.88 -7.91
CA GLU A 52 8.42 19.35 -9.22
C GLU A 52 7.55 20.48 -9.69
N TRP A 53 6.30 20.36 -9.39
CA TRP A 53 5.31 21.35 -9.78
C TRP A 53 5.64 22.70 -9.17
N ASN A 54 6.02 22.68 -7.94
CA ASN A 54 6.36 23.88 -7.24
C ASN A 54 7.74 24.35 -7.62
#